data_beea178730f38ce17d1cba6de14887a5
#
_entry.id   beea178730f38ce17d1cba6de14887a5
#
_cell.length_a   1.000
_cell.length_b   1.000
_cell.length_c   1.000
_cell.angle_alpha   90.00
_cell.angle_beta   90.00
_cell.angle_gamma   90.00
#
_symmetry.space_group_name_H-M   'P 1'
#
loop_
_entity.id
_entity.type
_entity.pdbx_description
1 polymer ?
#
loop_
_entity_poly.entity_id
_entity_poly.type
_entity_poly.pdbx_seq_one_letter_code
_entity_poly.pdbx_strand_id
1 'polypeptide(L)'
;MDLVKSVAKTLLLYFLLQYIAFFIFFRFWLLPNNYLVIFTLVQLFFYCIIFFFLVKNKNLFYNTLSGEKETKVNIPNKITLLRITMLPLLVFLTFVSQKHMEKTSHTGRVILTIAFAMTFATDAFDGRMARIKKQETYMGKILDSASDYLLLGIITIAFFYFKLIKPWLFLVIIIRLFLNALVMLILSLVQKKIHPQTTVLGKIAIAVIMVLLVLEAAKIPVLLPWIRLAEGAAAFLIGISIIDKIVYLKRGLKSALPMDFHN
;
A
#
# COMPACT_ATOMS: atom_id res chain seq x y z
N MET A 1 13.06 -1.26 25.49
CA MET A 1 12.89 -2.72 25.31
C MET A 1 11.46 -3.12 24.98
N ASP A 2 10.47 -2.42 25.52
CA ASP A 2 9.05 -2.79 25.35
C ASP A 2 8.49 -2.58 23.94
N LEU A 3 8.88 -1.50 23.24
CA LEU A 3 8.42 -1.25 21.87
C LEU A 3 8.92 -2.36 20.91
N VAL A 4 10.19 -2.75 21.00
CA VAL A 4 10.77 -3.81 20.14
C VAL A 4 10.05 -5.14 20.36
N LYS A 5 9.77 -5.50 21.62
CA LYS A 5 8.97 -6.68 21.96
C LYS A 5 7.54 -6.58 21.39
N SER A 6 6.93 -5.39 21.46
CA SER A 6 5.58 -5.16 20.89
C SER A 6 5.58 -5.29 19.38
N VAL A 7 6.60 -4.76 18.68
CA VAL A 7 6.77 -4.92 17.23
C VAL A 7 6.92 -6.40 16.88
N ALA A 8 7.86 -7.10 17.53
CA ALA A 8 8.10 -8.53 17.28
C ALA A 8 6.83 -9.37 17.49
N LYS A 9 6.12 -9.15 18.60
CA LYS A 9 4.86 -9.86 18.89
C LYS A 9 3.79 -9.61 17.83
N THR A 10 3.66 -8.35 17.38
CA THR A 10 2.67 -7.99 16.34
C THR A 10 3.01 -8.63 14.99
N LEU A 11 4.26 -8.57 14.58
CA LEU A 11 4.71 -9.17 13.32
C LEU A 11 4.60 -10.70 13.37
N LEU A 12 4.97 -11.34 14.48
CA LEU A 12 4.85 -12.78 14.64
C LEU A 12 3.37 -13.23 14.54
N LEU A 13 2.46 -12.51 15.18
CA LEU A 13 1.02 -12.80 15.09
C LEU A 13 0.55 -12.72 13.64
N TYR A 14 0.92 -11.66 12.90
CA TYR A 14 0.51 -11.49 11.50
C TYR A 14 1.15 -12.53 10.58
N PHE A 15 2.42 -12.86 10.82
CA PHE A 15 3.09 -13.94 10.12
C PHE A 15 2.32 -15.26 10.25
N LEU A 16 1.98 -15.64 11.48
CA LEU A 16 1.25 -16.89 11.75
C LEU A 16 -0.14 -16.87 11.10
N LEU A 17 -0.90 -15.79 11.25
CA LEU A 17 -2.24 -15.67 10.65
C LEU A 17 -2.19 -15.77 9.12
N GLN A 18 -1.26 -15.10 8.48
CA GLN A 18 -1.12 -15.12 7.02
C GLN A 18 -0.55 -16.45 6.53
N TYR A 19 0.33 -17.08 7.29
CA TYR A 19 0.86 -18.40 6.96
C TYR A 19 -0.23 -19.46 7.05
N ILE A 20 -1.11 -19.40 8.06
CA ILE A 20 -2.28 -20.27 8.17
C ILE A 20 -3.21 -20.05 6.98
N ALA A 21 -3.53 -18.79 6.65
CA ALA A 21 -4.37 -18.49 5.49
C ALA A 21 -3.75 -19.03 4.19
N PHE A 22 -2.44 -18.81 3.99
CA PHE A 22 -1.72 -19.37 2.85
C PHE A 22 -1.79 -20.91 2.83
N PHE A 23 -1.56 -21.57 3.96
CA PHE A 23 -1.57 -23.03 4.06
C PHE A 23 -2.95 -23.62 3.75
N ILE A 24 -4.04 -22.95 4.17
CA ILE A 24 -5.41 -23.32 3.79
C ILE A 24 -5.58 -23.27 2.27
N PHE A 25 -5.18 -22.18 1.60
CA PHE A 25 -5.24 -22.07 0.15
C PHE A 25 -4.35 -23.07 -0.55
N PHE A 26 -3.13 -23.29 -0.03
CA PHE A 26 -2.18 -24.28 -0.55
C PHE A 26 -2.80 -25.68 -0.59
N ARG A 27 -3.44 -26.09 0.49
CA ARG A 27 -4.13 -27.39 0.60
C ARG A 27 -5.39 -27.46 -0.25
N PHE A 28 -6.18 -26.41 -0.25
CA PHE A 28 -7.44 -26.34 -1.01
C PHE A 28 -7.22 -26.46 -2.53
N TRP A 29 -6.18 -25.82 -3.05
CA TRP A 29 -5.87 -25.86 -4.48
C TRP A 29 -4.88 -26.97 -4.87
N LEU A 30 -4.48 -27.83 -3.95
CA LEU A 30 -3.53 -28.93 -4.18
C LEU A 30 -2.29 -28.45 -4.92
N LEU A 31 -1.66 -27.38 -4.43
CA LEU A 31 -0.50 -26.76 -5.07
C LEU A 31 0.76 -27.63 -4.86
N PRO A 32 1.72 -27.60 -5.80
CA PRO A 32 3.00 -28.26 -5.65
C PRO A 32 3.81 -27.75 -4.45
N ASN A 33 4.57 -28.61 -3.77
CA ASN A 33 5.31 -28.29 -2.55
C ASN A 33 6.35 -27.17 -2.71
N ASN A 34 6.88 -26.95 -3.93
CA ASN A 34 7.77 -25.84 -4.20
C ASN A 34 7.14 -24.46 -3.91
N TYR A 35 5.83 -24.30 -4.07
CA TYR A 35 5.13 -23.06 -3.71
C TYR A 35 5.14 -22.79 -2.21
N LEU A 36 5.08 -23.86 -1.40
CA LEU A 36 5.20 -23.74 0.05
C LEU A 36 6.56 -23.15 0.44
N VAL A 37 7.64 -23.71 -0.13
CA VAL A 37 9.00 -23.25 0.15
C VAL A 37 9.21 -21.81 -0.31
N ILE A 38 8.83 -21.51 -1.56
CA ILE A 38 8.99 -20.16 -2.13
C ILE A 38 8.23 -19.13 -1.29
N PHE A 39 6.96 -19.39 -0.99
CA PHE A 39 6.16 -18.46 -0.20
C PHE A 39 6.75 -18.24 1.20
N THR A 40 7.17 -19.32 1.87
CA THR A 40 7.78 -19.21 3.20
C THR A 40 9.05 -18.35 3.18
N LEU A 41 9.92 -18.56 2.21
CA LEU A 41 11.15 -17.77 2.07
C LEU A 41 10.87 -16.30 1.78
N VAL A 42 9.94 -16.01 0.84
CA VAL A 42 9.55 -14.65 0.50
C VAL A 42 8.90 -13.95 1.70
N GLN A 43 8.01 -14.63 2.40
CA GLN A 43 7.34 -14.08 3.56
C GLN A 43 8.34 -13.81 4.69
N LEU A 44 9.21 -14.76 5.04
CA LEU A 44 10.26 -14.55 6.05
C LEU A 44 11.15 -13.37 5.71
N PHE A 45 11.65 -13.30 4.48
CA PHE A 45 12.50 -12.20 4.03
C PHE A 45 11.80 -10.86 4.16
N PHE A 46 10.55 -10.77 3.72
CA PHE A 46 9.76 -9.54 3.79
C PHE A 46 9.50 -9.09 5.23
N TYR A 47 9.15 -10.02 6.12
CA TYR A 47 8.96 -9.73 7.55
C TYR A 47 10.26 -9.31 8.24
N CYS A 48 11.39 -9.91 7.89
CA CYS A 48 12.70 -9.48 8.37
C CYS A 48 12.99 -8.01 7.97
N ILE A 49 12.74 -7.64 6.72
CA ILE A 49 12.94 -6.26 6.25
C ILE A 49 12.08 -5.29 7.07
N ILE A 50 10.79 -5.59 7.25
CA ILE A 50 9.89 -4.75 8.04
C ILE A 50 10.37 -4.65 9.48
N PHE A 51 10.72 -5.76 10.10
CA PHE A 51 11.21 -5.79 11.47
C PHE A 51 12.46 -4.90 11.65
N PHE A 52 13.48 -5.09 10.82
CA PHE A 52 14.70 -4.29 10.86
C PHE A 52 14.43 -2.80 10.62
N PHE A 53 13.56 -2.47 9.66
CA PHE A 53 13.16 -1.10 9.40
C PHE A 53 12.52 -0.44 10.64
N LEU A 54 11.57 -1.12 11.27
CA LEU A 54 10.87 -0.60 12.46
C LEU A 54 11.80 -0.46 13.67
N VAL A 55 12.67 -1.45 13.90
CA VAL A 55 13.63 -1.40 15.02
C VAL A 55 14.68 -0.31 14.82
N LYS A 56 15.21 -0.15 13.61
CA LYS A 56 16.15 0.91 13.26
C LYS A 56 15.54 2.30 13.51
N ASN A 57 14.25 2.45 13.19
CA ASN A 57 13.55 3.73 13.29
C ASN A 57 12.64 3.84 14.54
N LYS A 58 12.95 3.09 15.60
CA LYS A 58 12.15 3.08 16.85
C LYS A 58 11.93 4.46 17.47
N ASN A 59 12.85 5.40 17.26
CA ASN A 59 12.76 6.76 17.79
C ASN A 59 11.65 7.59 17.12
N LEU A 60 11.12 7.16 15.98
CA LEU A 60 10.03 7.81 15.27
C LEU A 60 8.63 7.40 15.78
N PHE A 61 8.58 6.45 16.73
CA PHE A 61 7.32 6.07 17.40
C PHE A 61 7.02 7.07 18.52
N TYR A 62 6.62 8.28 18.15
CA TYR A 62 6.12 9.28 19.08
C TYR A 62 4.78 9.83 18.59
N ASN A 63 3.92 10.19 19.54
CA ASN A 63 2.62 10.80 19.25
C ASN A 63 2.85 12.22 18.71
N THR A 64 2.26 12.54 17.57
CA THR A 64 2.47 13.84 16.91
C THR A 64 1.76 15.01 17.60
N LEU A 65 0.81 14.74 18.50
CA LEU A 65 0.07 15.75 19.26
C LEU A 65 0.73 16.03 20.63
N SER A 66 1.07 14.96 21.39
CA SER A 66 1.66 15.11 22.74
C SER A 66 3.18 15.13 22.75
N GLY A 67 3.84 14.67 21.67
CA GLY A 67 5.30 14.50 21.63
C GLY A 67 5.81 13.29 22.42
N GLU A 68 4.96 12.55 23.10
CA GLU A 68 5.34 11.42 23.95
C GLU A 68 5.77 10.21 23.12
N LYS A 69 6.81 9.51 23.59
CA LYS A 69 7.30 8.28 22.96
C LYS A 69 6.37 7.11 23.27
N GLU A 70 6.01 6.37 22.25
CA GLU A 70 5.20 5.15 22.38
C GLU A 70 6.07 3.99 22.88
N THR A 71 5.57 3.28 23.89
CA THR A 71 6.21 2.06 24.40
C THR A 71 5.70 0.80 23.72
N LYS A 72 4.58 0.90 22.98
CA LYS A 72 3.93 -0.21 22.27
C LYS A 72 3.43 0.26 20.92
N VAL A 73 3.28 -0.68 19.98
CA VAL A 73 2.61 -0.39 18.71
C VAL A 73 1.12 -0.17 18.98
N ASN A 74 0.63 1.03 18.70
CA ASN A 74 -0.78 1.38 18.87
C ASN A 74 -1.69 0.74 17.80
N ILE A 75 -3.01 0.78 18.03
CA ILE A 75 -3.98 0.09 17.15
C ILE A 75 -3.92 0.59 15.70
N PRO A 76 -3.91 1.91 15.41
CA PRO A 76 -3.78 2.38 14.02
C PRO A 76 -2.54 1.83 13.34
N ASN A 77 -1.37 1.91 13.98
CA ASN A 77 -0.13 1.38 13.41
C ASN A 77 -0.18 -0.13 13.18
N LYS A 78 -0.89 -0.89 14.03
CA LYS A 78 -1.11 -2.33 13.82
C LYS A 78 -1.92 -2.58 12.55
N ILE A 79 -2.98 -1.82 12.30
CA ILE A 79 -3.81 -1.99 11.09
C ILE A 79 -2.96 -1.68 9.84
N THR A 80 -2.19 -0.60 9.85
CA THR A 80 -1.29 -0.26 8.73
C THR A 80 -0.23 -1.34 8.52
N LEU A 81 0.35 -1.88 9.60
CA LEU A 81 1.30 -3.01 9.52
C LEU A 81 0.65 -4.27 8.95
N LEU A 82 -0.59 -4.59 9.35
CA LEU A 82 -1.32 -5.71 8.77
C LEU A 82 -1.45 -5.53 7.26
N ARG A 83 -1.82 -4.33 6.80
CA ARG A 83 -1.97 -4.00 5.38
C ARG A 83 -0.66 -4.21 4.60
N ILE A 84 0.46 -3.69 5.10
CA ILE A 84 1.77 -3.88 4.46
C ILE A 84 2.14 -5.36 4.41
N THR A 85 1.98 -6.07 5.51
CA THR A 85 2.38 -7.48 5.63
C THR A 85 1.52 -8.42 4.78
N MET A 86 0.31 -8.02 4.37
CA MET A 86 -0.53 -8.79 3.44
C MET A 86 0.04 -8.88 2.01
N LEU A 87 1.00 -8.02 1.66
CA LEU A 87 1.52 -7.92 0.30
C LEU A 87 2.03 -9.24 -0.29
N PRO A 88 2.89 -10.05 0.39
CA PRO A 88 3.33 -11.34 -0.14
C PRO A 88 2.17 -12.30 -0.42
N LEU A 89 1.17 -12.32 0.45
CA LEU A 89 -0.02 -13.17 0.29
C LEU A 89 -0.86 -12.72 -0.92
N LEU A 90 -1.08 -11.40 -1.10
CA LEU A 90 -1.84 -10.87 -2.23
C LEU A 90 -1.14 -11.15 -3.58
N VAL A 91 0.17 -10.97 -3.65
CA VAL A 91 0.96 -11.30 -4.84
C VAL A 91 0.88 -12.79 -5.13
N PHE A 92 1.00 -13.62 -4.12
CA PHE A 92 0.88 -15.07 -4.25
C PHE A 92 -0.52 -15.49 -4.73
N LEU A 93 -1.60 -14.96 -4.15
CA LEU A 93 -2.96 -15.23 -4.59
C LEU A 93 -3.19 -14.80 -6.04
N THR A 94 -2.63 -13.65 -6.45
CA THR A 94 -2.67 -13.20 -7.84
C THR A 94 -1.97 -14.19 -8.76
N PHE A 95 -0.76 -14.62 -8.40
CA PHE A 95 0.01 -15.59 -9.15
C PHE A 95 -0.75 -16.92 -9.32
N VAL A 96 -1.26 -17.48 -8.23
CA VAL A 96 -1.97 -18.77 -8.25
C VAL A 96 -3.29 -18.67 -9.03
N SER A 97 -4.06 -17.60 -8.82
CA SER A 97 -5.33 -17.40 -9.53
C SER A 97 -5.16 -17.28 -11.05
N GLN A 98 -3.99 -16.81 -11.53
CA GLN A 98 -3.72 -16.68 -12.96
C GLN A 98 -3.05 -17.93 -13.55
N LYS A 99 -2.09 -18.52 -12.85
CA LYS A 99 -1.34 -19.68 -13.35
C LYS A 99 -2.13 -20.98 -13.30
N HIS A 100 -3.03 -21.13 -12.34
CA HIS A 100 -3.85 -22.33 -12.15
C HIS A 100 -5.33 -22.05 -12.43
N MET A 101 -5.62 -21.24 -13.46
CA MET A 101 -7.00 -20.85 -13.83
C MET A 101 -7.95 -22.02 -14.01
N GLU A 102 -7.49 -23.13 -14.58
CA GLU A 102 -8.31 -24.35 -14.78
C GLU A 102 -8.77 -24.95 -13.45
N LYS A 103 -7.89 -24.94 -12.42
CA LYS A 103 -8.18 -25.50 -11.09
C LYS A 103 -8.86 -24.50 -10.14
N THR A 104 -8.52 -23.21 -10.25
CA THR A 104 -9.01 -22.17 -9.34
C THR A 104 -10.25 -21.45 -9.85
N SER A 105 -10.48 -21.46 -11.17
CA SER A 105 -11.64 -20.91 -11.89
C SER A 105 -12.28 -19.66 -11.22
N HIS A 106 -13.58 -19.65 -11.03
CA HIS A 106 -14.35 -18.55 -10.45
C HIS A 106 -13.99 -18.30 -8.96
N THR A 107 -13.79 -19.37 -8.19
CA THR A 107 -13.52 -19.29 -6.74
C THR A 107 -12.21 -18.54 -6.44
N GLY A 108 -11.14 -18.80 -7.22
CA GLY A 108 -9.85 -18.10 -7.04
C GLY A 108 -9.95 -16.59 -7.26
N ARG A 109 -10.72 -16.16 -8.27
CA ARG A 109 -10.96 -14.74 -8.53
C ARG A 109 -11.78 -14.08 -7.42
N VAL A 110 -12.81 -14.75 -6.94
CA VAL A 110 -13.65 -14.24 -5.83
C VAL A 110 -12.78 -14.04 -4.57
N ILE A 111 -11.98 -15.04 -4.21
CA ILE A 111 -11.09 -14.97 -3.05
C ILE A 111 -10.09 -13.82 -3.22
N LEU A 112 -9.46 -13.70 -4.39
CA LEU A 112 -8.53 -12.62 -4.71
C LEU A 112 -9.20 -11.26 -4.56
N THR A 113 -10.39 -11.09 -5.14
CA THR A 113 -11.16 -9.83 -5.09
C THR A 113 -11.50 -9.45 -3.66
N ILE A 114 -11.97 -10.41 -2.86
CA ILE A 114 -12.29 -10.18 -1.43
C ILE A 114 -11.02 -9.79 -0.66
N ALA A 115 -9.90 -10.50 -0.89
CA ALA A 115 -8.63 -10.20 -0.22
C ALA A 115 -8.14 -8.77 -0.54
N PHE A 116 -8.23 -8.33 -1.80
CA PHE A 116 -7.90 -6.95 -2.18
C PHE A 116 -8.87 -5.94 -1.56
N ALA A 117 -10.17 -6.18 -1.67
CA ALA A 117 -11.18 -5.29 -1.13
C ALA A 117 -11.01 -5.09 0.40
N MET A 118 -10.78 -6.18 1.14
CA MET A 118 -10.51 -6.12 2.58
C MET A 118 -9.22 -5.37 2.88
N THR A 119 -8.13 -5.65 2.15
CA THR A 119 -6.84 -4.98 2.38
C THR A 119 -6.93 -3.48 2.11
N PHE A 120 -7.61 -3.05 1.05
CA PHE A 120 -7.79 -1.63 0.75
C PHE A 120 -8.79 -0.95 1.70
N ALA A 121 -9.83 -1.67 2.15
CA ALA A 121 -10.76 -1.13 3.13
C ALA A 121 -10.09 -0.81 4.48
N THR A 122 -9.04 -1.54 4.88
CA THR A 122 -8.29 -1.25 6.11
C THR A 122 -7.68 0.14 6.13
N ASP A 123 -7.36 0.74 4.97
CA ASP A 123 -6.87 2.10 4.83
C ASP A 123 -7.85 3.17 5.35
N ALA A 124 -9.12 3.00 5.04
CA ALA A 124 -10.15 3.91 5.55
C ALA A 124 -10.36 3.77 7.06
N PHE A 125 -10.09 2.59 7.63
CA PHE A 125 -10.27 2.31 9.05
C PHE A 125 -9.12 2.83 9.91
N ASP A 126 -7.86 2.62 9.52
CA ASP A 126 -6.71 3.03 10.35
C ASP A 126 -6.58 4.55 10.46
N GLY A 127 -6.75 5.30 9.37
CA GLY A 127 -6.73 6.75 9.38
C GLY A 127 -7.88 7.37 10.20
N ARG A 128 -9.10 6.79 10.14
CA ARG A 128 -10.22 7.22 10.95
C ARG A 128 -10.00 6.90 12.45
N MET A 129 -9.50 5.71 12.74
CA MET A 129 -9.21 5.25 14.10
C MET A 129 -8.12 6.11 14.76
N ALA A 130 -7.05 6.45 14.03
CA ALA A 130 -5.97 7.30 14.53
C ALA A 130 -6.46 8.68 14.96
N ARG A 131 -7.35 9.30 14.15
CA ARG A 131 -7.95 10.61 14.45
C ARG A 131 -8.89 10.56 15.67
N ILE A 132 -9.81 9.59 15.70
CA ILE A 132 -10.79 9.45 16.80
C ILE A 132 -10.07 9.21 18.14
N LYS A 133 -9.04 8.35 18.14
CA LYS A 133 -8.30 8.01 19.37
C LYS A 133 -7.17 8.97 19.71
N LYS A 134 -6.92 10.00 18.89
CA LYS A 134 -5.78 10.93 19.04
C LYS A 134 -4.43 10.21 19.17
N GLN A 135 -4.30 9.06 18.48
CA GLN A 135 -3.12 8.18 18.51
C GLN A 135 -2.30 8.28 17.22
N GLU A 136 -2.26 9.46 16.60
CA GLU A 136 -1.44 9.69 15.43
C GLU A 136 0.04 9.70 15.82
N THR A 137 0.83 8.80 15.23
CA THR A 137 2.27 8.77 15.43
C THR A 137 3.01 9.18 14.16
N TYR A 138 4.24 9.71 14.31
CA TYR A 138 5.06 10.05 13.15
C TYR A 138 5.43 8.81 12.33
N MET A 139 5.79 7.70 13.00
CA MET A 139 6.01 6.41 12.33
C MET A 139 4.75 5.94 11.60
N GLY A 140 3.55 6.11 12.19
CA GLY A 140 2.29 5.76 11.54
C GLY A 140 2.07 6.49 10.22
N LYS A 141 2.37 7.77 10.15
CA LYS A 141 2.29 8.56 8.91
C LYS A 141 3.26 8.06 7.83
N ILE A 142 4.47 7.63 8.23
CA ILE A 142 5.44 7.03 7.30
C ILE A 142 4.94 5.67 6.80
N LEU A 143 4.48 4.82 7.71
CA LEU A 143 3.97 3.49 7.38
C LEU A 143 2.75 3.57 6.45
N ASP A 144 1.83 4.49 6.71
CA ASP A 144 0.64 4.71 5.90
C ASP A 144 1.03 5.08 4.46
N SER A 145 1.86 6.11 4.29
CA SER A 145 2.36 6.47 2.97
C SER A 145 3.14 5.33 2.30
N ALA A 146 4.03 4.65 3.02
CA ALA A 146 4.81 3.54 2.49
C ALA A 146 3.91 2.36 2.07
N SER A 147 2.86 2.06 2.85
CA SER A 147 1.93 0.98 2.51
C SER A 147 1.18 1.24 1.21
N ASP A 148 0.71 2.47 1.00
CA ASP A 148 0.02 2.84 -0.24
C ASP A 148 0.92 2.66 -1.46
N TYR A 149 2.16 3.17 -1.39
CA TYR A 149 3.09 3.03 -2.51
C TYR A 149 3.52 1.59 -2.77
N LEU A 150 3.81 0.82 -1.72
CA LEU A 150 4.22 -0.57 -1.85
C LEU A 150 3.08 -1.43 -2.40
N LEU A 151 1.89 -1.32 -1.83
CA LEU A 151 0.73 -2.10 -2.27
C LEU A 151 0.36 -1.75 -3.71
N LEU A 152 0.13 -0.47 -4.00
CA LEU A 152 -0.27 -0.07 -5.35
C LEU A 152 0.81 -0.37 -6.39
N GLY A 153 2.08 -0.09 -6.07
CA GLY A 153 3.19 -0.32 -6.99
C GLY A 153 3.36 -1.80 -7.32
N ILE A 154 3.51 -2.65 -6.30
CA ILE A 154 3.78 -4.08 -6.49
C ILE A 154 2.57 -4.79 -7.10
N ILE A 155 1.34 -4.47 -6.65
CA ILE A 155 0.12 -5.07 -7.21
C ILE A 155 -0.09 -4.64 -8.66
N THR A 156 0.15 -3.36 -8.99
CA THR A 156 0.06 -2.88 -10.38
C THR A 156 1.07 -3.60 -11.29
N ILE A 157 2.30 -3.82 -10.82
CA ILE A 157 3.31 -4.60 -11.55
C ILE A 157 2.85 -6.06 -11.73
N ALA A 158 2.33 -6.71 -10.69
CA ALA A 158 1.81 -8.07 -10.77
C ALA A 158 0.63 -8.15 -11.77
N PHE A 159 -0.30 -7.20 -11.72
CA PHE A 159 -1.45 -7.16 -12.64
C PHE A 159 -1.02 -6.93 -14.09
N PHE A 160 -0.02 -6.10 -14.32
CA PHE A 160 0.55 -5.92 -15.64
C PHE A 160 1.22 -7.21 -16.15
N TYR A 161 2.04 -7.85 -15.32
CA TYR A 161 2.71 -9.11 -15.67
C TYR A 161 1.71 -10.20 -16.07
N PHE A 162 0.60 -10.32 -15.34
CA PHE A 162 -0.47 -11.28 -15.63
C PHE A 162 -1.50 -10.78 -16.66
N LYS A 163 -1.27 -9.66 -17.33
CA LYS A 163 -2.18 -9.07 -18.34
C LYS A 163 -3.61 -8.83 -17.80
N LEU A 164 -3.71 -8.52 -16.50
CA LEU A 164 -4.97 -8.14 -15.87
C LEU A 164 -5.36 -6.70 -16.19
N ILE A 165 -4.37 -5.82 -16.36
CA ILE A 165 -4.56 -4.42 -16.75
C ILE A 165 -3.87 -4.13 -18.09
N LYS A 166 -4.36 -3.11 -18.78
CA LYS A 166 -3.81 -2.67 -20.07
C LYS A 166 -2.47 -1.94 -19.88
N PRO A 167 -1.54 -2.01 -20.86
CA PRO A 167 -0.23 -1.34 -20.78
C PRO A 167 -0.32 0.17 -20.50
N TRP A 168 -1.24 0.86 -21.16
CA TRP A 168 -1.41 2.31 -20.98
C TRP A 168 -1.86 2.65 -19.55
N LEU A 169 -2.76 1.85 -18.95
CA LEU A 169 -3.23 2.04 -17.58
C LEU A 169 -2.10 1.79 -16.58
N PHE A 170 -1.31 0.73 -16.79
CA PHE A 170 -0.09 0.46 -16.04
C PHE A 170 0.83 1.69 -16.03
N LEU A 171 1.13 2.25 -17.21
CA LEU A 171 2.00 3.42 -17.33
C LEU A 171 1.46 4.63 -16.56
N VAL A 172 0.18 4.94 -16.70
CA VAL A 172 -0.46 6.06 -16.00
C VAL A 172 -0.34 5.92 -14.48
N ILE A 173 -0.59 4.72 -13.95
CA ILE A 173 -0.50 4.46 -12.50
C ILE A 173 0.96 4.57 -12.03
N ILE A 174 1.90 3.94 -12.72
CA ILE A 174 3.32 3.93 -12.33
C ILE A 174 3.93 5.33 -12.42
N ILE A 175 3.66 6.08 -13.49
CA ILE A 175 4.12 7.46 -13.63
C ILE A 175 3.62 8.31 -12.46
N ARG A 176 2.36 8.17 -12.10
CA ARG A 176 1.80 8.89 -10.96
C ARG A 176 2.48 8.53 -9.64
N LEU A 177 2.67 7.23 -9.36
CA LEU A 177 3.35 6.78 -8.14
C LEU A 177 4.79 7.30 -8.10
N PHE A 178 5.52 7.21 -9.22
CA PHE A 178 6.88 7.69 -9.35
C PHE A 178 6.98 9.22 -9.13
N LEU A 179 6.14 10.01 -9.80
CA LEU A 179 6.10 11.46 -9.64
C LEU A 179 5.79 11.87 -8.19
N ASN A 180 4.88 11.16 -7.54
CA ASN A 180 4.58 11.41 -6.14
C ASN A 180 5.79 11.16 -5.23
N ALA A 181 6.48 10.03 -5.43
CA ALA A 181 7.70 9.70 -4.68
C ALA A 181 8.81 10.73 -4.94
N LEU A 182 8.99 11.14 -6.21
CA LEU A 182 9.98 12.14 -6.61
C LEU A 182 9.70 13.51 -5.97
N VAL A 183 8.45 13.97 -6.01
CA VAL A 183 8.06 15.25 -5.37
C VAL A 183 8.32 15.22 -3.87
N MET A 184 7.96 14.11 -3.19
CA MET A 184 8.23 13.93 -1.76
C MET A 184 9.73 13.94 -1.47
N LEU A 185 10.53 13.28 -2.30
CA LEU A 185 11.99 13.27 -2.16
C LEU A 185 12.57 14.67 -2.33
N ILE A 186 12.21 15.40 -3.39
CA ILE A 186 12.69 16.76 -3.65
C ILE A 186 12.35 17.70 -2.48
N LEU A 187 11.08 17.69 -2.04
CA LEU A 187 10.65 18.56 -0.94
C LEU A 187 11.32 18.19 0.38
N SER A 188 11.56 16.89 0.64
CA SER A 188 12.25 16.47 1.86
C SER A 188 13.72 16.91 1.88
N LEU A 189 14.39 16.90 0.73
CA LEU A 189 15.78 17.39 0.58
C LEU A 189 15.87 18.91 0.76
N VAL A 190 14.94 19.65 0.15
CA VAL A 190 14.93 21.12 0.18
C VAL A 190 14.51 21.66 1.55
N GLN A 191 13.47 21.11 2.14
CA GLN A 191 12.90 21.60 3.40
C GLN A 191 13.52 20.95 4.64
N LYS A 192 14.44 19.98 4.47
CA LYS A 192 15.07 19.19 5.56
C LYS A 192 14.05 18.59 6.56
N LYS A 193 12.78 18.44 6.16
CA LYS A 193 11.69 17.87 6.94
C LYS A 193 10.90 16.92 6.04
N ILE A 194 10.63 15.73 6.53
CA ILE A 194 9.74 14.80 5.85
C ILE A 194 8.31 15.24 6.16
N HIS A 195 7.65 15.88 5.20
CA HIS A 195 6.23 16.20 5.29
C HIS A 195 5.46 15.22 4.39
N PRO A 196 4.89 14.15 4.92
CA PRO A 196 4.01 13.27 4.16
C PRO A 196 2.66 13.98 3.94
N GLN A 197 2.65 15.05 3.16
CA GLN A 197 1.42 15.73 2.80
C GLN A 197 0.96 15.27 1.43
N THR A 198 -0.17 14.57 1.43
CA THR A 198 -0.89 14.25 0.21
C THR A 198 -1.96 15.30 -0.02
N THR A 199 -2.07 15.80 -1.26
CA THR A 199 -3.17 16.68 -1.66
C THR A 199 -4.50 15.91 -1.62
N VAL A 200 -5.62 16.61 -1.53
CA VAL A 200 -6.96 15.98 -1.56
C VAL A 200 -7.14 15.20 -2.86
N LEU A 201 -6.78 15.78 -4.00
CA LEU A 201 -6.80 15.11 -5.30
C LEU A 201 -5.87 13.89 -5.34
N GLY A 202 -4.72 13.97 -4.65
CA GLY A 202 -3.82 12.84 -4.47
C GLY A 202 -4.47 11.65 -3.75
N LYS A 203 -5.21 11.90 -2.68
CA LYS A 203 -5.95 10.87 -1.93
C LYS A 203 -7.08 10.26 -2.75
N ILE A 204 -7.86 11.09 -3.43
CA ILE A 204 -8.94 10.62 -4.31
C ILE A 204 -8.37 9.70 -5.40
N ALA A 205 -7.27 10.09 -6.03
CA ALA A 205 -6.66 9.27 -7.07
C ALA A 205 -6.11 7.93 -6.54
N ILE A 206 -5.58 7.87 -5.31
CA ILE A 206 -5.18 6.60 -4.66
C ILE A 206 -6.41 5.71 -4.47
N ALA A 207 -7.49 6.25 -3.89
CA ALA A 207 -8.72 5.50 -3.67
C ALA A 207 -9.33 4.98 -4.99
N VAL A 208 -9.32 5.79 -6.04
CA VAL A 208 -9.79 5.38 -7.38
C VAL A 208 -8.94 4.25 -7.96
N ILE A 209 -7.60 4.30 -7.82
CA ILE A 209 -6.73 3.21 -8.26
C ILE A 209 -7.02 1.93 -7.48
N MET A 210 -7.20 2.01 -6.15
CA MET A 210 -7.53 0.86 -5.31
C MET A 210 -8.83 0.19 -5.78
N VAL A 211 -9.89 0.97 -5.97
CA VAL A 211 -11.19 0.48 -6.48
C VAL A 211 -11.04 -0.16 -7.86
N LEU A 212 -10.30 0.49 -8.76
CA LEU A 212 -10.08 -0.02 -10.10
C LEU A 212 -9.35 -1.37 -10.08
N LEU A 213 -8.30 -1.52 -9.26
CA LEU A 213 -7.58 -2.79 -9.13
C LEU A 213 -8.48 -3.91 -8.58
N VAL A 214 -9.40 -3.60 -7.65
CA VAL A 214 -10.40 -4.57 -7.17
C VAL A 214 -11.33 -4.99 -8.30
N LEU A 215 -11.82 -4.06 -9.11
CA LEU A 215 -12.69 -4.36 -10.25
C LEU A 215 -11.98 -5.20 -11.32
N GLU A 216 -10.71 -4.90 -11.59
CA GLU A 216 -9.87 -5.68 -12.51
C GLU A 216 -9.57 -7.09 -11.99
N ALA A 217 -9.41 -7.26 -10.67
CA ALA A 217 -9.26 -8.57 -10.06
C ALA A 217 -10.54 -9.41 -10.22
N ALA A 218 -11.69 -8.79 -10.07
CA ALA A 218 -13.00 -9.46 -10.16
C ALA A 218 -13.31 -9.96 -11.57
N LYS A 219 -12.96 -9.19 -12.62
CA LYS A 219 -13.24 -9.46 -14.05
C LYS A 219 -14.63 -10.04 -14.29
N ILE A 220 -15.65 -9.43 -13.68
CA ILE A 220 -17.04 -9.86 -13.81
C ILE A 220 -17.53 -9.52 -15.24
N PRO A 221 -17.97 -10.49 -16.06
CA PRO A 221 -18.31 -10.22 -17.47
C PRO A 221 -19.39 -9.16 -17.65
N VAL A 222 -20.42 -9.16 -16.80
CA VAL A 222 -21.51 -8.18 -16.84
C VAL A 222 -21.02 -6.75 -16.56
N LEU A 223 -19.93 -6.58 -15.82
CA LEU A 223 -19.35 -5.28 -15.48
C LEU A 223 -18.28 -4.80 -16.47
N LEU A 224 -17.87 -5.60 -17.44
CA LEU A 224 -16.80 -5.24 -18.39
C LEU A 224 -16.99 -3.86 -19.08
N PRO A 225 -18.19 -3.48 -19.57
CA PRO A 225 -18.40 -2.16 -20.15
C PRO A 225 -18.18 -1.03 -19.13
N TRP A 226 -18.65 -1.23 -17.89
CA TRP A 226 -18.49 -0.28 -16.80
C TRP A 226 -17.04 -0.18 -16.31
N ILE A 227 -16.31 -1.30 -16.32
CA ILE A 227 -14.88 -1.33 -15.99
C ILE A 227 -14.11 -0.49 -17.01
N ARG A 228 -14.40 -0.60 -18.32
CA ARG A 228 -13.77 0.24 -19.35
C ARG A 228 -14.04 1.73 -19.17
N LEU A 229 -15.25 2.08 -18.79
CA LEU A 229 -15.60 3.47 -18.47
C LEU A 229 -14.85 3.94 -17.21
N ALA A 230 -14.78 3.09 -16.18
CA ALA A 230 -14.04 3.36 -14.94
C ALA A 230 -12.53 3.52 -15.19
N GLU A 231 -11.93 2.71 -16.08
CA GLU A 231 -10.53 2.88 -16.51
C GLU A 231 -10.27 4.29 -17.09
N GLY A 232 -11.13 4.75 -17.99
CA GLY A 232 -11.02 6.08 -18.61
C GLY A 232 -11.19 7.21 -17.58
N ALA A 233 -12.22 7.11 -16.72
CA ALA A 233 -12.46 8.06 -15.64
C ALA A 233 -11.29 8.09 -14.64
N ALA A 234 -10.77 6.93 -14.27
CA ALA A 234 -9.61 6.81 -13.39
C ALA A 234 -8.37 7.47 -14.00
N ALA A 235 -8.08 7.21 -15.28
CA ALA A 235 -6.95 7.83 -15.98
C ALA A 235 -7.06 9.36 -16.02
N PHE A 236 -8.26 9.89 -16.26
CA PHE A 236 -8.52 11.32 -16.23
C PHE A 236 -8.27 11.93 -14.85
N LEU A 237 -8.81 11.33 -13.80
CA LEU A 237 -8.60 11.77 -12.40
C LEU A 237 -7.12 11.67 -11.99
N ILE A 238 -6.43 10.61 -12.40
CA ILE A 238 -4.99 10.46 -12.18
C ILE A 238 -4.22 11.57 -12.89
N GLY A 239 -4.58 11.91 -14.13
CA GLY A 239 -3.99 13.02 -14.89
C GLY A 239 -4.12 14.36 -14.17
N ILE A 240 -5.32 14.68 -13.67
CA ILE A 240 -5.56 15.88 -12.85
C ILE A 240 -4.70 15.85 -11.58
N SER A 241 -4.61 14.71 -10.90
CA SER A 241 -3.78 14.54 -9.69
C SER A 241 -2.28 14.74 -9.96
N ILE A 242 -1.78 14.39 -11.15
CA ILE A 242 -0.40 14.66 -11.58
C ILE A 242 -0.16 16.16 -11.71
N ILE A 243 -1.07 16.87 -12.38
CA ILE A 243 -0.99 18.34 -12.56
C ILE A 243 -1.00 19.04 -11.19
N ASP A 244 -1.94 18.67 -10.32
CA ASP A 244 -2.03 19.20 -8.94
C ASP A 244 -0.72 19.01 -8.17
N LYS A 245 -0.07 17.85 -8.34
CA LYS A 245 1.20 17.56 -7.67
C LYS A 245 2.36 18.40 -8.19
N ILE A 246 2.39 18.70 -9.49
CA ILE A 246 3.38 19.60 -10.07
C ILE A 246 3.20 21.03 -9.54
N VAL A 247 1.95 21.49 -9.44
CA VAL A 247 1.63 22.79 -8.84
C VAL A 247 2.05 22.84 -7.38
N TYR A 248 1.78 21.77 -6.63
CA TYR A 248 2.21 21.64 -5.24
C TYR A 248 3.73 21.72 -5.09
N LEU A 249 4.50 21.03 -5.96
CA LEU A 249 5.96 21.11 -5.99
C LEU A 249 6.43 22.54 -6.23
N LYS A 250 5.88 23.23 -7.23
CA LYS A 250 6.25 24.63 -7.54
C LYS A 250 6.03 25.56 -6.33
N ARG A 251 4.89 25.42 -5.64
CA ARG A 251 4.58 26.19 -4.42
C ARG A 251 5.55 25.87 -3.28
N GLY A 252 5.85 24.59 -3.05
CA GLY A 252 6.78 24.15 -2.03
C GLY A 252 8.23 24.63 -2.26
N LEU A 253 8.67 24.67 -3.51
CA LEU A 253 9.98 25.22 -3.86
C LEU A 253 10.02 26.75 -3.68
N LYS A 254 8.97 27.46 -4.08
CA LYS A 254 8.89 28.92 -3.90
C LYS A 254 8.91 29.34 -2.43
N SER A 255 8.29 28.56 -1.55
CA SER A 255 8.30 28.83 -0.10
C SER A 255 9.63 28.48 0.59
N ALA A 256 10.48 27.69 -0.05
CA ALA A 256 11.78 27.28 0.47
C ALA A 256 12.96 28.12 -0.03
N LEU A 257 12.78 28.88 -1.12
CA LEU A 257 13.75 29.85 -1.60
C LEU A 257 13.62 31.12 -0.74
N PRO A 258 14.73 31.70 -0.22
CA PRO A 258 14.69 33.00 0.42
C PRO A 258 14.13 34.00 -0.58
N MET A 259 13.22 34.88 -0.14
CA MET A 259 12.84 36.04 -0.94
C MET A 259 14.09 36.83 -1.17
N ASP A 260 14.59 36.85 -2.39
CA ASP A 260 15.61 37.81 -2.78
C ASP A 260 15.03 39.18 -2.51
N PHE A 261 15.63 39.86 -1.53
CA PHE A 261 15.42 41.27 -1.28
C PHE A 261 15.93 42.04 -2.49
N HIS A 262 15.05 42.25 -3.47
CA HIS A 262 15.23 43.33 -4.41
C HIS A 262 14.77 44.61 -3.73
N ASN A 263 15.74 45.30 -3.16
CA ASN A 263 15.76 46.76 -3.04
C ASN A 263 16.49 47.34 -4.21
#